data_df07c14d8b9e2a8dd4ef93344b63419a
#
_entry.id   df07c14d8b9e2a8dd4ef93344b63419a
#
_cell.length_a   1.000
_cell.length_b   1.000
_cell.length_c   1.000
_cell.angle_alpha   90.00
_cell.angle_beta   90.00
_cell.angle_gamma   90.00
#
_symmetry.space_group_name_H-M   'P 1'
#
loop_
_entity.id
_entity.type
_entity.pdbx_description
1 polymer ?
#
loop_
_entity_poly.entity_id
_entity_poly.type
_entity_poly.pdbx_seq_one_letter_code
_entity_poly.pdbx_strand_id
1 'polypeptide(L)'
;MSSTTSNQILVFKINNELYGMDILKVQEILSFMPPTPIPNSPEYFKGIINLRGTIILVIDLRSRFHFDKPMDPENCVIVVVAIGNKKYGLVVDSVSDVLTINNENIQSEIDIHSGIDSRYINGLVKANEQMIILVDIDKVFLENELDNLTNKVNNSIVQ
;
A
#
# COMPACT_ATOMS: atom_id res chain seq x y z
N MET A 1 25.11 -6.40 7.35
CA MET A 1 24.60 -6.10 7.42
C MET A 1 23.93 -5.35 7.08
N SER A 2 23.78 -5.17 6.94
CA SER A 2 23.24 -4.39 6.85
C SER A 2 22.20 -4.07 7.01
N SER A 3 21.95 -3.91 7.57
CA SER A 3 20.70 -3.71 7.95
C SER A 3 20.30 -2.35 7.83
N THR A 4 20.09 -1.97 6.67
CA THR A 4 19.48 -0.72 6.39
C THR A 4 17.99 -0.81 6.49
N THR A 5 17.45 -2.01 6.63
CA THR A 5 16.01 -2.15 6.78
C THR A 5 15.63 -1.99 8.23
N SER A 6 14.57 -1.24 8.47
CA SER A 6 14.01 -1.11 9.80
C SER A 6 13.40 -2.42 10.26
N ASN A 7 13.48 -2.68 11.54
CA ASN A 7 12.76 -3.81 12.13
C ASN A 7 11.34 -3.42 12.53
N GLN A 8 10.89 -2.24 12.16
CA GLN A 8 9.55 -1.78 12.47
C GLN A 8 8.65 -1.82 11.25
N ILE A 9 7.44 -2.27 11.46
CA ILE A 9 6.44 -2.32 10.41
C ILE A 9 5.20 -1.57 10.84
N LEU A 10 4.53 -0.94 9.86
CA LEU A 10 3.20 -0.40 10.06
C LEU A 10 2.21 -1.52 9.75
N VAL A 11 1.38 -1.85 10.74
CA VAL A 11 0.36 -2.89 10.58
C VAL A 11 -0.94 -2.24 10.14
N PHE A 12 -1.51 -2.74 9.07
CA PHE A 12 -2.77 -2.23 8.54
C PHE A 12 -3.69 -3.39 8.18
N LYS A 13 -4.96 -3.10 8.04
CA LYS A 13 -5.97 -4.10 7.70
C LYS A 13 -6.55 -3.87 6.34
N ILE A 14 -6.77 -4.95 5.63
CA ILE A 14 -7.60 -4.97 4.43
C ILE A 14 -8.44 -6.23 4.53
N ASN A 15 -9.76 -6.07 4.46
CA ASN A 15 -10.69 -7.20 4.46
C ASN A 15 -10.52 -8.13 5.67
N ASN A 16 -10.30 -7.53 6.84
CA ASN A 16 -10.07 -8.24 8.11
C ASN A 16 -8.78 -9.04 8.19
N GLU A 17 -7.90 -8.90 7.23
CA GLU A 17 -6.58 -9.52 7.27
C GLU A 17 -5.54 -8.48 7.62
N LEU A 18 -4.52 -8.90 8.37
CA LEU A 18 -3.44 -8.01 8.79
C LEU A 18 -2.27 -8.07 7.83
N TYR A 19 -1.79 -6.89 7.48
CA TYR A 19 -0.63 -6.73 6.61
C TYR A 19 0.36 -5.81 7.30
N GLY A 20 1.61 -5.91 6.91
CA GLY A 20 2.65 -5.01 7.42
C GLY A 20 3.52 -4.50 6.31
N MET A 21 3.91 -3.25 6.40
CA MET A 21 4.88 -2.66 5.48
C MET A 21 5.99 -2.00 6.28
N ASP A 22 7.16 -1.89 5.67
CA ASP A 22 8.31 -1.23 6.30
C ASP A 22 7.94 0.20 6.66
N ILE A 23 8.12 0.56 7.94
CA ILE A 23 7.78 1.90 8.41
C ILE A 23 8.58 2.98 7.69
N LEU A 24 9.76 2.65 7.17
CA LEU A 24 10.58 3.61 6.45
C LEU A 24 9.93 4.07 5.14
N LYS A 25 8.99 3.31 4.61
CA LYS A 25 8.25 3.71 3.41
C LYS A 25 7.12 4.68 3.71
N VAL A 26 6.67 4.74 4.95
CA VAL A 26 5.50 5.52 5.32
C VAL A 26 5.89 6.97 5.56
N GLN A 27 5.22 7.88 4.86
CA GLN A 27 5.44 9.31 5.01
C GLN A 27 4.44 9.93 5.99
N GLU A 28 3.17 9.61 5.83
CA GLU A 28 2.12 10.05 6.75
C GLU A 28 0.86 9.23 6.53
N ILE A 29 -0.06 9.35 7.47
CA ILE A 29 -1.35 8.67 7.41
C ILE A 29 -2.43 9.74 7.45
N LEU A 30 -3.36 9.68 6.48
CA LEU A 30 -4.39 10.69 6.31
C LEU A 30 -5.77 10.08 6.45
N SER A 31 -6.71 10.89 6.92
CA SER A 31 -8.11 10.54 6.76
C SER A 31 -8.42 10.48 5.27
N PHE A 32 -9.40 9.65 4.92
CA PHE A 32 -9.74 9.52 3.52
C PHE A 32 -10.23 10.85 2.94
N MET A 33 -9.68 11.21 1.79
CA MET A 33 -10.11 12.35 0.99
C MET A 33 -10.52 11.81 -0.37
N PRO A 34 -11.70 12.20 -0.89
CA PRO A 34 -12.13 11.72 -2.20
C PRO A 34 -11.15 12.18 -3.28
N PRO A 35 -10.54 11.24 -4.01
CA PRO A 35 -9.64 11.64 -5.09
C PRO A 35 -10.40 12.11 -6.32
N THR A 36 -9.72 12.92 -7.14
CA THR A 36 -10.26 13.32 -8.43
C THR A 36 -9.96 12.21 -9.43
N PRO A 37 -10.98 11.58 -10.00
CA PRO A 37 -10.76 10.45 -10.91
C PRO A 37 -10.06 10.88 -12.20
N ILE A 38 -9.28 9.98 -12.76
CA ILE A 38 -8.64 10.16 -14.06
C ILE A 38 -9.26 9.16 -15.03
N PRO A 39 -9.79 9.61 -16.18
CA PRO A 39 -10.45 8.71 -17.12
C PRO A 39 -9.52 7.62 -17.66
N ASN A 40 -10.12 6.48 -17.97
CA ASN A 40 -9.41 5.35 -18.62
C ASN A 40 -8.27 4.80 -17.77
N SER A 41 -8.43 4.80 -16.46
CA SER A 41 -7.44 4.30 -15.53
C SER A 41 -7.79 2.88 -15.09
N PRO A 42 -6.79 2.09 -14.65
CA PRO A 42 -7.08 0.79 -14.04
C PRO A 42 -7.99 0.96 -12.82
N GLU A 43 -8.71 -0.11 -12.49
CA GLU A 43 -9.67 -0.07 -11.40
C GLU A 43 -9.03 0.28 -10.05
N TYR A 44 -7.79 -0.15 -9.82
CA TYR A 44 -7.12 0.12 -8.55
C TYR A 44 -6.68 1.58 -8.41
N PHE A 45 -6.60 2.33 -9.50
CA PHE A 45 -6.21 3.74 -9.47
C PHE A 45 -7.45 4.61 -9.29
N LYS A 46 -7.60 5.21 -8.11
CA LYS A 46 -8.79 5.98 -7.77
C LYS A 46 -8.72 7.43 -8.21
N GLY A 47 -7.55 7.93 -8.50
CA GLY A 47 -7.39 9.30 -8.94
C GLY A 47 -6.26 9.99 -8.21
N ILE A 48 -6.35 11.31 -8.13
CA ILE A 48 -5.30 12.12 -7.53
C ILE A 48 -5.86 12.98 -6.41
N ILE A 49 -4.99 13.30 -5.44
CA ILE A 49 -5.28 14.31 -4.43
C ILE A 49 -4.15 15.34 -4.46
N ASN A 50 -4.50 16.56 -4.06
CA ASN A 50 -3.51 17.61 -3.88
C ASN A 50 -3.23 17.73 -2.39
N LEU A 51 -2.03 17.35 -1.98
CA LEU A 51 -1.64 17.41 -0.59
C LEU A 51 -0.57 18.48 -0.43
N ARG A 52 -0.98 19.62 0.09
CA ARG A 52 -0.08 20.76 0.31
C ARG A 52 0.74 21.14 -0.94
N GLY A 53 0.07 21.14 -2.10
CA GLY A 53 0.71 21.50 -3.36
C GLY A 53 1.36 20.36 -4.11
N THR A 54 1.37 19.16 -3.54
CA THR A 54 1.94 17.98 -4.19
C THR A 54 0.82 17.08 -4.68
N ILE A 55 0.88 16.68 -5.94
CA ILE A 55 -0.09 15.76 -6.51
C ILE A 55 0.31 14.34 -6.11
N ILE A 56 -0.61 13.63 -5.50
CA ILE A 56 -0.39 12.26 -5.03
C ILE A 56 -1.38 11.35 -5.72
N LEU A 57 -0.88 10.28 -6.31
CA LEU A 57 -1.72 9.26 -6.95
C LEU A 57 -2.29 8.35 -5.87
N VAL A 58 -3.60 8.14 -5.91
CA VAL A 58 -4.30 7.37 -4.89
C VAL A 58 -4.67 6.00 -5.45
N ILE A 59 -4.23 4.97 -4.75
CA ILE A 59 -4.35 3.59 -5.19
C ILE A 59 -5.08 2.79 -4.12
N ASP A 60 -6.11 2.07 -4.52
CA ASP A 60 -6.88 1.22 -3.62
C ASP A 60 -6.24 -0.16 -3.53
N LEU A 61 -5.66 -0.47 -2.38
CA LEU A 61 -5.02 -1.78 -2.20
C LEU A 61 -6.02 -2.93 -2.19
N ARG A 62 -7.27 -2.69 -1.80
CA ARG A 62 -8.28 -3.72 -1.92
C ARG A 62 -8.40 -4.20 -3.36
N SER A 63 -8.53 -3.25 -4.25
CA SER A 63 -8.64 -3.55 -5.67
C SER A 63 -7.36 -4.17 -6.21
N ARG A 64 -6.22 -3.63 -5.81
CA ARG A 64 -4.92 -4.13 -6.26
C ARG A 64 -4.69 -5.57 -5.78
N PHE A 65 -5.16 -5.91 -4.60
CA PHE A 65 -5.04 -7.26 -4.05
C PHE A 65 -6.21 -8.15 -4.46
N HIS A 66 -7.07 -7.65 -5.36
CA HIS A 66 -8.18 -8.42 -5.96
C HIS A 66 -9.25 -8.84 -4.98
N PHE A 67 -9.49 -8.03 -3.96
CA PHE A 67 -10.65 -8.24 -3.09
C PHE A 67 -11.91 -7.73 -3.79
N ASP A 68 -13.00 -8.47 -3.64
CA ASP A 68 -14.24 -8.16 -4.35
C ASP A 68 -14.97 -6.94 -3.84
N LYS A 69 -14.89 -6.67 -2.54
CA LYS A 69 -15.63 -5.56 -1.96
C LYS A 69 -14.93 -4.23 -2.20
N PRO A 70 -15.66 -3.21 -2.61
CA PRO A 70 -15.07 -1.89 -2.77
C PRO A 70 -14.70 -1.29 -1.41
N MET A 71 -13.82 -0.28 -1.43
CA MET A 71 -13.49 0.44 -0.21
C MET A 71 -14.73 1.18 0.29
N ASP A 72 -14.78 1.36 1.61
CA ASP A 72 -15.84 2.14 2.25
C ASP A 72 -15.26 3.52 2.58
N PRO A 73 -15.69 4.58 1.89
CA PRO A 73 -15.10 5.91 2.12
C PRO A 73 -15.21 6.42 3.56
N GLU A 74 -16.16 5.91 4.32
CA GLU A 74 -16.33 6.32 5.72
C GLU A 74 -15.43 5.55 6.67
N ASN A 75 -14.91 4.42 6.23
CA ASN A 75 -14.14 3.52 7.07
C ASN A 75 -12.83 3.09 6.41
N CYS A 76 -12.10 4.05 5.88
CA CYS A 76 -10.78 3.77 5.32
C CYS A 76 -9.85 4.95 5.54
N VAL A 77 -8.57 4.72 5.33
CA VAL A 77 -7.54 5.76 5.48
C VAL A 77 -6.59 5.68 4.31
N ILE A 78 -5.83 6.74 4.11
CA ILE A 78 -4.81 6.81 3.08
C ILE A 78 -3.45 6.80 3.77
N VAL A 79 -2.61 5.82 3.41
CA VAL A 79 -1.23 5.76 3.87
C VAL A 79 -0.37 6.32 2.74
N VAL A 80 0.28 7.45 2.99
CA VAL A 80 1.17 8.05 2.00
C VAL A 80 2.53 7.38 2.10
N VAL A 81 2.98 6.81 1.00
CA VAL A 81 4.25 6.07 0.96
C VAL A 81 5.17 6.65 -0.11
N ALA A 82 6.46 6.41 0.06
CA ALA A 82 7.46 6.76 -0.93
C ALA A 82 7.84 5.52 -1.71
N ILE A 83 7.72 5.60 -3.03
CA ILE A 83 8.19 4.56 -3.94
C ILE A 83 9.09 5.26 -4.96
N GLY A 84 10.38 4.91 -4.93
CA GLY A 84 11.35 5.65 -5.70
C GLY A 84 11.39 7.10 -5.23
N ASN A 85 11.28 8.05 -6.14
CA ASN A 85 11.32 9.47 -5.83
C ASN A 85 9.94 10.09 -5.69
N LYS A 86 8.89 9.28 -5.71
CA LYS A 86 7.51 9.78 -5.75
C LYS A 86 6.71 9.31 -4.57
N LYS A 87 5.63 10.04 -4.28
CA LYS A 87 4.72 9.69 -3.21
C LYS A 87 3.41 9.20 -3.77
N TYR A 88 2.89 8.17 -3.14
CA TYR A 88 1.60 7.56 -3.52
C TYR A 88 0.75 7.41 -2.28
N GLY A 89 -0.56 7.52 -2.45
CA GLY A 89 -1.49 7.28 -1.35
C GLY A 89 -2.14 5.92 -1.51
N LEU A 90 -1.95 5.06 -0.55
CA LEU A 90 -2.52 3.72 -0.55
C LEU A 90 -3.75 3.69 0.34
N VAL A 91 -4.90 3.32 -0.22
CA VAL A 91 -6.13 3.23 0.55
C VAL A 91 -6.18 1.85 1.20
N VAL A 92 -6.30 1.85 2.52
CA VAL A 92 -6.45 0.62 3.32
C VAL A 92 -7.65 0.80 4.23
N ASP A 93 -8.16 -0.31 4.79
CA ASP A 93 -9.34 -0.23 5.64
C ASP A 93 -9.04 0.49 6.94
N SER A 94 -7.92 0.15 7.57
CA SER A 94 -7.52 0.80 8.82
C SER A 94 -6.05 0.57 9.08
N VAL A 95 -5.48 1.39 9.94
CA VAL A 95 -4.13 1.22 10.45
C VAL A 95 -4.24 0.84 11.90
N SER A 96 -3.51 -0.20 12.30
CA SER A 96 -3.60 -0.71 13.66
C SER A 96 -2.49 -0.23 14.56
N ASP A 97 -1.25 -0.43 14.16
CA ASP A 97 -0.13 -0.24 15.09
C ASP A 97 1.20 -0.23 14.34
N VAL A 98 2.25 0.16 15.05
CA VAL A 98 3.62 0.00 14.59
C VAL A 98 4.25 -1.05 15.49
N LEU A 99 4.75 -2.12 14.88
CA LEU A 99 5.36 -3.22 15.64
C LEU A 99 6.83 -3.34 15.29
N THR A 100 7.61 -3.71 16.30
CA THR A 100 9.00 -4.09 16.12
C THR A 100 9.06 -5.60 15.92
N ILE A 101 9.70 -6.05 14.86
CA ILE A 101 9.79 -7.48 14.55
C ILE A 101 11.26 -7.89 14.49
N ASN A 102 11.49 -9.18 14.74
CA ASN A 102 12.83 -9.77 14.59
C ASN A 102 12.88 -10.55 13.29
N ASN A 103 13.99 -10.47 12.58
CA ASN A 103 14.17 -11.23 11.35
C ASN A 103 13.97 -12.72 11.57
N GLU A 104 14.30 -13.20 12.76
CA GLU A 104 14.12 -14.61 13.11
C GLU A 104 12.67 -15.05 13.10
N ASN A 105 11.76 -14.11 13.30
CA ASN A 105 10.32 -14.41 13.35
C ASN A 105 9.65 -14.31 12.00
N ILE A 106 10.40 -13.98 10.97
CA ILE A 106 9.85 -13.83 9.63
C ILE A 106 9.97 -15.15 8.88
N GLN A 107 8.83 -15.68 8.45
CA GLN A 107 8.79 -16.86 7.61
C GLN A 107 8.75 -16.40 6.16
N SER A 108 9.80 -16.68 5.42
CA SER A 108 9.90 -16.23 4.03
C SER A 108 9.39 -17.26 3.02
N GLU A 109 9.34 -18.53 3.39
CA GLU A 109 8.79 -19.56 2.52
C GLU A 109 7.37 -19.86 2.96
N ILE A 110 6.41 -19.40 2.20
CA ILE A 110 5.05 -19.47 2.63
C ILE A 110 4.16 -19.94 1.52
N ASP A 111 3.27 -20.85 1.87
CA ASP A 111 2.20 -21.29 1.01
C ASP A 111 0.93 -20.57 1.48
N ILE A 112 0.71 -19.38 0.97
CA ILE A 112 -0.43 -18.57 1.39
C ILE A 112 -1.52 -18.61 0.35
N HIS A 113 -2.71 -19.02 0.78
CA HIS A 113 -3.89 -19.00 -0.09
C HIS A 113 -4.70 -17.74 0.21
N SER A 114 -4.11 -16.58 0.01
CA SER A 114 -4.75 -15.30 0.35
C SER A 114 -5.32 -14.57 -0.86
N GLY A 115 -5.07 -15.08 -2.06
CA GLY A 115 -5.47 -14.36 -3.26
C GLY A 115 -4.52 -13.26 -3.67
N ILE A 116 -3.53 -12.95 -2.83
CA ILE A 116 -2.53 -11.94 -3.13
C ILE A 116 -1.40 -12.59 -3.92
N ASP A 117 -0.91 -11.89 -4.92
CA ASP A 117 0.22 -12.37 -5.71
C ASP A 117 1.44 -12.52 -4.80
N SER A 118 2.04 -13.70 -4.82
CA SER A 118 3.20 -14.00 -3.98
C SER A 118 4.39 -13.07 -4.22
N ARG A 119 4.44 -12.40 -5.37
CA ARG A 119 5.50 -11.43 -5.66
C ARG A 119 5.47 -10.25 -4.69
N TYR A 120 4.31 -9.93 -4.11
CA TYR A 120 4.16 -8.80 -3.20
C TYR A 120 4.55 -9.14 -1.77
N ILE A 121 4.68 -10.43 -1.47
CA ILE A 121 4.83 -10.90 -0.10
C ILE A 121 6.29 -11.11 0.24
N ASN A 122 6.76 -10.45 1.29
CA ASN A 122 8.10 -10.63 1.83
C ASN A 122 8.19 -11.72 2.88
N GLY A 123 7.06 -12.09 3.46
CA GLY A 123 7.06 -13.10 4.50
C GLY A 123 5.83 -13.01 5.38
N LEU A 124 5.80 -13.86 6.39
CA LEU A 124 4.77 -13.84 7.42
C LEU A 124 5.42 -13.64 8.77
N VAL A 125 4.75 -12.88 9.62
CA VAL A 125 5.16 -12.69 11.01
C VAL A 125 3.99 -13.04 11.90
N LYS A 126 4.27 -13.80 12.95
CA LYS A 126 3.27 -14.06 13.99
C LYS A 126 3.56 -13.14 15.16
N ALA A 127 2.59 -12.30 15.48
CA ALA A 127 2.71 -11.38 16.61
C ALA A 127 1.39 -11.37 17.38
N ASN A 128 1.45 -11.54 18.69
CA ASN A 128 0.26 -11.54 19.54
C ASN A 128 -0.82 -12.51 19.06
N GLU A 129 -0.38 -13.70 18.63
CA GLU A 129 -1.24 -14.76 18.12
C GLU A 129 -1.93 -14.42 16.80
N GLN A 130 -1.52 -13.34 16.16
CA GLN A 130 -2.05 -12.95 14.87
C GLN A 130 -0.99 -13.11 13.79
N MET A 131 -1.44 -13.50 12.59
CA MET A 131 -0.54 -13.59 11.45
C MET A 131 -0.59 -12.29 10.68
N ILE A 132 0.59 -11.75 10.39
CA ILE A 132 0.73 -10.51 9.63
C ILE A 132 1.48 -10.83 8.34
N ILE A 133 0.87 -10.49 7.22
CA ILE A 133 1.50 -10.71 5.90
C ILE A 133 2.36 -9.50 5.59
N LEU A 134 3.67 -9.71 5.47
CA LEU A 134 4.59 -8.62 5.14
C LEU A 134 4.55 -8.36 3.64
N VAL A 135 4.27 -7.14 3.28
CA VAL A 135 4.11 -6.71 1.89
C VAL A 135 5.28 -5.82 1.51
N ASP A 136 5.86 -6.07 0.35
CA ASP A 136 6.89 -5.19 -0.20
C ASP A 136 6.20 -4.17 -1.10
N ILE A 137 6.05 -2.96 -0.61
CA ILE A 137 5.34 -1.91 -1.32
C ILE A 137 6.00 -1.60 -2.66
N ASP A 138 7.32 -1.73 -2.74
CA ASP A 138 8.02 -1.50 -4.01
C ASP A 138 7.66 -2.53 -5.08
N LYS A 139 7.20 -3.71 -4.66
CA LYS A 139 6.86 -4.80 -5.59
C LYS A 139 5.38 -4.92 -5.88
N VAL A 140 4.55 -4.15 -5.19
CA VAL A 140 3.09 -4.22 -5.41
C VAL A 140 2.74 -3.83 -6.84
N PHE A 141 3.54 -2.97 -7.45
CA PHE A 141 3.33 -2.51 -8.81
C PHE A 141 4.50 -2.90 -9.68
N LEU A 142 4.21 -3.22 -10.94
CA LEU A 142 5.25 -3.38 -11.93
C LEU A 142 5.87 -2.01 -12.23
N GLU A 143 7.14 -2.01 -12.59
CA GLU A 143 7.87 -0.76 -12.80
C GLU A 143 7.16 0.18 -13.75
N ASN A 144 6.64 -0.34 -14.86
CA ASN A 144 5.99 0.50 -15.86
C ASN A 144 4.56 0.89 -15.47
N GLU A 145 3.94 0.22 -14.50
CA GLU A 145 2.57 0.55 -14.11
C GLU A 145 2.48 1.95 -13.50
N LEU A 146 3.38 2.27 -12.58
CA LEU A 146 3.38 3.58 -11.94
C LEU A 146 3.73 4.69 -12.93
N ASP A 147 4.67 4.43 -13.83
CA ASP A 147 5.02 5.39 -14.86
C ASP A 147 3.83 5.66 -15.79
N ASN A 148 3.10 4.63 -16.16
CA ASN A 148 1.92 4.78 -17.00
C ASN A 148 0.84 5.61 -16.30
N LEU A 149 0.63 5.42 -15.01
CA LEU A 149 -0.32 6.22 -14.25
C LEU A 149 0.11 7.68 -14.21
N THR A 150 1.39 7.92 -13.98
CA THR A 150 1.93 9.27 -13.94
C THR A 150 1.72 9.96 -15.28
N ASN A 151 1.95 9.26 -16.38
CA ASN A 151 1.74 9.82 -17.72
C ASN A 151 0.27 10.16 -17.97
N LYS A 152 -0.64 9.29 -17.50
CA LYS A 152 -2.08 9.58 -17.64
C LYS A 152 -2.46 10.85 -16.87
N VAL A 153 -1.92 11.03 -15.68
CA VAL A 153 -2.18 12.21 -14.87
C VAL A 153 -1.65 13.46 -15.59
N ASN A 154 -0.43 13.40 -16.08
CA ASN A 154 0.18 14.53 -16.79
C ASN A 154 -0.63 14.92 -18.03
N ASN A 155 -1.09 13.95 -18.79
CA ASN A 155 -1.89 14.21 -19.98
C ASN A 155 -3.24 14.84 -19.62
N SER A 156 -3.80 14.48 -18.48
CA SER A 156 -5.08 15.03 -18.03
C SER A 156 -4.95 16.45 -17.50
N ILE A 157 -3.83 16.76 -16.86
CA ILE A 157 -3.62 18.08 -16.25
C ILE A 157 -3.23 19.15 -17.28
N VAL A 158 -2.53 18.76 -18.32
CA VAL A 158 -1.95 19.68 -19.30
C VAL A 158 -2.99 20.25 -20.26
N GLN A 159 -4.21 19.81 -20.22
CA GLN A 159 -5.23 20.32 -21.12
C GLN A 159 -5.84 21.66 -20.66
#